data_758c463539ebbcff07c437a7b0e1e6db
#
_entry.id   758c463539ebbcff07c437a7b0e1e6db
#
_cell.length_a   1.000
_cell.length_b   1.000
_cell.length_c   1.000
_cell.angle_alpha   90.00
_cell.angle_beta   90.00
_cell.angle_gamma   90.00
#
_symmetry.space_group_name_H-M   'P 1'
#
loop_
_entity.id
_entity.type
_entity.pdbx_description
1 polymer ?
#
loop_
_entity_poly.entity_id
_entity_poly.type
_entity_poly.pdbx_seq_one_letter_code
_entity_poly.pdbx_strand_id
1 'polypeptide(L)'
;MAGFFRVTVFFAVLIGSSASAHDDWKATEYSRVAAHEPTPLPDRVVLTWEDDPATTQSVTWRTDSNTKKGLAHLAVANSNGRALKPEVFEAKTELFKSDINEANYHSVTFRNLQPDTLYTYRVGDGVNWTEYYHFR
;
A
#
# COMPACT_ATOMS: atom_id res chain seq x y z
N MET A 1 55.58 -72.34 -20.19
CA MET A 1 54.54 -72.02 -19.17
C MET A 1 54.25 -70.53 -19.23
N ALA A 2 53.21 -70.13 -19.90
CA ALA A 2 52.85 -68.73 -20.06
C ALA A 2 51.66 -68.46 -19.12
N GLY A 3 51.92 -67.59 -18.10
CA GLY A 3 50.93 -67.18 -17.17
C GLY A 3 50.19 -65.96 -17.70
N PHE A 4 48.89 -66.08 -17.96
CA PHE A 4 48.01 -65.00 -18.35
C PHE A 4 47.56 -64.23 -17.10
N PHE A 5 48.03 -62.97 -17.01
CA PHE A 5 47.51 -62.04 -16.01
C PHE A 5 46.22 -61.38 -16.53
N ARG A 6 45.11 -61.66 -15.87
CA ARG A 6 43.80 -61.03 -16.15
C ARG A 6 43.75 -59.76 -15.31
N VAL A 7 43.82 -58.61 -15.98
CA VAL A 7 43.53 -57.32 -15.37
C VAL A 7 42.02 -57.10 -15.40
N THR A 8 41.38 -57.11 -14.24
CA THR A 8 39.96 -56.75 -14.10
C THR A 8 39.88 -55.26 -13.85
N VAL A 9 39.39 -54.50 -14.83
CA VAL A 9 39.12 -53.07 -14.70
C VAL A 9 37.76 -52.89 -14.07
N PHE A 10 37.72 -52.37 -12.85
CA PHE A 10 36.48 -51.94 -12.21
C PHE A 10 36.11 -50.53 -12.72
N PHE A 11 35.03 -50.45 -13.48
CA PHE A 11 34.41 -49.18 -13.80
C PHE A 11 33.53 -48.77 -12.61
N ALA A 12 33.94 -47.79 -11.83
CA ALA A 12 33.11 -47.14 -10.82
C ALA A 12 32.20 -46.14 -11.52
N VAL A 13 30.92 -46.48 -11.64
CA VAL A 13 29.89 -45.54 -12.09
C VAL A 13 29.56 -44.63 -10.93
N LEU A 14 30.05 -43.39 -10.97
CA LEU A 14 29.63 -42.31 -10.09
C LEU A 14 28.24 -41.86 -10.51
N ILE A 15 27.21 -42.37 -9.80
CA ILE A 15 25.85 -41.85 -9.91
C ILE A 15 25.85 -40.51 -9.13
N GLY A 16 26.02 -39.43 -9.88
CA GLY A 16 25.82 -38.09 -9.35
C GLY A 16 24.34 -37.88 -9.04
N SER A 17 23.96 -37.93 -7.77
CA SER A 17 22.65 -37.46 -7.31
C SER A 17 22.61 -35.94 -7.48
N SER A 18 21.94 -35.49 -8.54
CA SER A 18 21.51 -34.10 -8.65
C SER A 18 20.48 -33.82 -7.55
N ALA A 19 20.90 -33.22 -6.44
CA ALA A 19 19.98 -32.66 -5.48
C ALA A 19 19.27 -31.50 -6.19
N SER A 20 18.03 -31.70 -6.59
CA SER A 20 17.13 -30.62 -6.95
C SER A 20 16.83 -29.82 -5.69
N ALA A 21 17.55 -28.74 -5.50
CA ALA A 21 17.16 -27.72 -4.56
C ALA A 21 15.97 -26.92 -5.18
N HIS A 22 14.84 -27.59 -5.35
CA HIS A 22 13.56 -26.92 -5.39
C HIS A 22 13.15 -26.76 -3.93
N ASP A 23 13.47 -25.62 -3.34
CA ASP A 23 12.74 -25.15 -2.17
C ASP A 23 11.26 -25.22 -2.54
N ASP A 24 10.50 -26.05 -1.83
CA ASP A 24 9.04 -26.05 -1.84
C ASP A 24 8.58 -24.70 -1.30
N TRP A 25 8.63 -23.67 -2.16
CA TRP A 25 8.05 -22.38 -1.87
C TRP A 25 6.53 -22.56 -1.87
N LYS A 26 6.00 -22.97 -0.73
CA LYS A 26 4.56 -22.97 -0.50
C LYS A 26 4.13 -21.53 -0.38
N ALA A 27 3.53 -21.00 -1.44
CA ALA A 27 2.84 -19.73 -1.37
C ALA A 27 1.86 -19.80 -0.19
N THR A 28 2.07 -18.94 0.81
CA THR A 28 1.12 -18.82 1.92
C THR A 28 -0.18 -18.33 1.32
N GLU A 29 -1.21 -19.17 1.29
CA GLU A 29 -2.53 -18.81 0.79
C GLU A 29 -3.15 -17.81 1.78
N TYR A 30 -3.02 -16.52 1.48
CA TYR A 30 -3.69 -15.49 2.25
C TYR A 30 -5.17 -15.46 1.89
N SER A 31 -6.01 -15.53 2.92
CA SER A 31 -7.45 -15.30 2.75
C SER A 31 -7.66 -13.89 2.14
N ARG A 32 -8.43 -13.81 1.04
CA ARG A 32 -8.80 -12.52 0.43
C ARG A 32 -9.45 -11.57 1.44
N VAL A 33 -10.25 -12.09 2.34
CA VAL A 33 -10.89 -11.32 3.41
C VAL A 33 -9.85 -10.70 4.31
N ALA A 34 -8.90 -11.48 4.84
CA ALA A 34 -7.85 -10.99 5.72
C ALA A 34 -6.89 -10.00 5.02
N ALA A 35 -6.54 -10.26 3.75
CA ALA A 35 -5.64 -9.40 2.98
C ALA A 35 -6.24 -8.01 2.66
N HIS A 36 -7.57 -7.89 2.67
CA HIS A 36 -8.29 -6.65 2.34
C HIS A 36 -9.11 -6.10 3.50
N GLU A 37 -8.92 -6.61 4.70
CA GLU A 37 -9.60 -6.14 5.89
C GLU A 37 -9.27 -4.67 6.16
N PRO A 38 -10.28 -3.77 6.25
CA PRO A 38 -10.05 -2.38 6.59
C PRO A 38 -9.67 -2.24 8.06
N THR A 39 -8.76 -1.30 8.33
CA THR A 39 -8.27 -0.99 9.67
C THR A 39 -8.60 0.46 10.04
N PRO A 40 -8.45 0.89 11.30
CA PRO A 40 -8.56 2.30 11.67
C PRO A 40 -7.51 3.19 10.97
N LEU A 41 -6.37 2.60 10.54
CA LEU A 41 -5.37 3.32 9.76
C LEU A 41 -5.90 3.60 8.35
N PRO A 42 -5.81 4.85 7.86
CA PRO A 42 -6.22 5.17 6.51
C PRO A 42 -5.42 4.39 5.46
N ASP A 43 -6.12 3.78 4.51
CA ASP A 43 -5.53 3.12 3.37
C ASP A 43 -6.21 3.54 2.06
N ARG A 44 -5.74 3.04 0.92
CA ARG A 44 -6.31 3.29 -0.41
C ARG A 44 -6.52 4.78 -0.68
N VAL A 45 -5.54 5.59 -0.32
CA VAL A 45 -5.57 7.03 -0.56
C VAL A 45 -5.43 7.30 -2.06
N VAL A 46 -6.43 7.94 -2.63
CA VAL A 46 -6.48 8.25 -4.07
C VAL A 46 -6.76 9.73 -4.27
N LEU A 47 -5.95 10.38 -5.10
CA LEU A 47 -6.20 11.73 -5.59
C LEU A 47 -7.03 11.68 -6.88
N THR A 48 -8.04 12.54 -6.96
CA THR A 48 -8.92 12.70 -8.13
C THR A 48 -9.28 14.17 -8.33
N TRP A 49 -10.00 14.45 -9.37
CA TRP A 49 -10.56 15.78 -9.62
C TRP A 49 -12.09 15.69 -9.66
N GLU A 50 -12.75 16.57 -8.96
CA GLU A 50 -14.21 16.71 -9.00
C GLU A 50 -14.62 17.94 -9.82
N ASP A 51 -13.70 18.92 -9.92
CA ASP A 51 -13.95 20.23 -10.49
C ASP A 51 -12.69 20.70 -11.27
N ASP A 52 -12.49 22.00 -11.48
CA ASP A 52 -11.34 22.57 -12.18
C ASP A 52 -10.00 22.08 -11.59
N PRO A 53 -9.21 21.30 -12.34
CA PRO A 53 -7.96 20.72 -11.84
C PRO A 53 -6.86 21.75 -11.54
N ALA A 54 -7.00 22.98 -12.03
CA ALA A 54 -6.03 24.04 -11.74
C ALA A 54 -6.19 24.62 -10.31
N THR A 55 -7.41 24.51 -9.73
CA THR A 55 -7.76 25.17 -8.48
C THR A 55 -8.42 24.25 -7.46
N THR A 56 -8.59 22.96 -7.82
CA THR A 56 -9.18 21.95 -6.92
C THR A 56 -8.40 20.65 -6.93
N GLN A 57 -8.47 19.93 -5.81
CA GLN A 57 -7.96 18.57 -5.71
C GLN A 57 -8.84 17.78 -4.75
N SER A 58 -9.33 16.63 -5.19
CA SER A 58 -10.09 15.72 -4.33
C SER A 58 -9.20 14.59 -3.84
N VAL A 59 -9.44 14.16 -2.61
CA VAL A 59 -8.81 12.99 -2.02
C VAL A 59 -9.87 12.08 -1.41
N THR A 60 -9.74 10.79 -1.66
CA THR A 60 -10.53 9.74 -1.02
C THR A 60 -9.62 8.76 -0.30
N TRP A 61 -10.10 8.18 0.78
CA TRP A 61 -9.39 7.11 1.50
C TRP A 61 -10.39 6.21 2.19
N ARG A 62 -9.90 5.07 2.67
CA ARG A 62 -10.70 4.07 3.37
C ARG A 62 -10.19 3.89 4.80
N THR A 63 -11.13 3.59 5.71
CA THR A 63 -10.87 3.08 7.07
C THR A 63 -11.85 1.95 7.38
N ASP A 64 -11.74 1.36 8.57
CA ASP A 64 -12.73 0.42 9.06
C ASP A 64 -14.11 1.08 9.27
N SER A 65 -15.13 0.26 9.43
CA SER A 65 -16.51 0.73 9.63
C SER A 65 -16.75 1.40 10.99
N ASN A 66 -15.81 1.35 11.93
CA ASN A 66 -15.89 2.00 13.24
C ASN A 66 -15.40 3.46 13.20
N THR A 67 -14.53 3.80 12.30
CA THR A 67 -13.99 5.16 12.11
C THR A 67 -15.00 6.07 11.41
N LYS A 68 -15.86 6.72 12.19
CA LYS A 68 -17.01 7.50 11.68
C LYS A 68 -16.65 8.89 11.17
N LYS A 69 -15.46 9.39 11.48
CA LYS A 69 -15.02 10.74 11.14
C LYS A 69 -13.71 10.68 10.38
N GLY A 70 -13.71 11.30 9.20
CA GLY A 70 -12.50 11.53 8.41
C GLY A 70 -12.06 12.98 8.51
N LEU A 71 -10.75 13.20 8.57
CA LEU A 71 -10.11 14.50 8.54
C LEU A 71 -8.97 14.52 7.54
N ALA A 72 -8.80 15.65 6.86
CA ALA A 72 -7.65 15.90 6.02
C ALA A 72 -6.92 17.17 6.47
N HIS A 73 -5.61 17.15 6.42
CA HIS A 73 -4.75 18.33 6.58
C HIS A 73 -4.21 18.73 5.22
N LEU A 74 -4.18 20.03 4.96
CA LEU A 74 -3.58 20.61 3.76
C LEU A 74 -2.72 21.82 4.13
N ALA A 75 -1.54 21.94 3.55
CA ALA A 75 -0.70 23.14 3.66
C ALA A 75 0.09 23.35 2.36
N VAL A 76 0.54 24.57 2.11
CA VAL A 76 1.60 24.80 1.12
C VAL A 76 2.89 24.15 1.63
N ALA A 77 3.51 23.32 0.77
CA ALA A 77 4.74 22.62 1.14
C ALA A 77 5.89 23.62 1.36
N ASN A 78 6.68 23.35 2.39
CA ASN A 78 7.92 24.08 2.63
C ASN A 78 9.02 23.13 3.11
N SER A 79 10.27 23.59 3.05
CA SER A 79 11.43 22.79 3.44
C SER A 79 11.54 22.54 4.96
N ASN A 80 10.79 23.28 5.76
CA ASN A 80 10.75 23.13 7.22
C ASN A 80 9.42 22.51 7.66
N GLY A 81 9.34 21.19 7.67
CA GLY A 81 8.13 20.47 8.05
C GLY A 81 7.58 20.82 9.44
N ARG A 82 8.41 21.32 10.37
CA ARG A 82 7.97 21.79 11.70
C ARG A 82 7.22 23.12 11.66
N ALA A 83 7.38 23.88 10.58
CA ALA A 83 6.70 25.16 10.38
C ALA A 83 5.39 25.03 9.60
N LEU A 84 4.97 23.80 9.24
CA LEU A 84 3.70 23.55 8.59
C LEU A 84 2.55 23.97 9.51
N LYS A 85 1.66 24.78 8.96
CA LYS A 85 0.39 25.18 9.59
C LYS A 85 -0.74 24.65 8.72
N PRO A 86 -1.09 23.36 8.84
CA PRO A 86 -2.12 22.79 8.00
C PRO A 86 -3.49 23.33 8.35
N GLU A 87 -4.26 23.62 7.32
CA GLU A 87 -5.71 23.75 7.41
C GLU A 87 -6.32 22.36 7.57
N VAL A 88 -7.38 22.28 8.38
CA VAL A 88 -8.07 21.01 8.69
C VAL A 88 -9.41 21.00 7.99
N PHE A 89 -9.66 19.93 7.24
CA PHE A 89 -10.91 19.70 6.51
C PHE A 89 -11.62 18.48 7.08
N GLU A 90 -12.90 18.58 7.30
CA GLU A 90 -13.74 17.45 7.67
C GLU A 90 -14.22 16.74 6.38
N ALA A 91 -14.10 15.42 6.37
CA ALA A 91 -14.48 14.61 5.22
C ALA A 91 -15.96 14.24 5.24
N LYS A 92 -16.56 14.11 4.06
CA LYS A 92 -17.77 13.33 3.88
C LYS A 92 -17.42 11.86 4.08
N THR A 93 -18.18 11.17 4.94
CA THR A 93 -17.97 9.75 5.25
C THR A 93 -19.15 8.93 4.81
N GLU A 94 -18.92 7.88 4.04
CA GLU A 94 -19.93 6.98 3.53
C GLU A 94 -19.57 5.53 3.84
N LEU A 95 -20.49 4.79 4.46
CA LEU A 95 -20.33 3.36 4.70
C LEU A 95 -20.56 2.60 3.40
N PHE A 96 -19.61 1.80 3.00
CA PHE A 96 -19.69 0.90 1.86
C PHE A 96 -19.63 -0.56 2.31
N LYS A 97 -20.57 -1.36 1.81
CA LYS A 97 -20.65 -2.81 2.04
C LYS A 97 -20.32 -3.54 0.75
N SER A 98 -19.26 -4.30 0.77
CA SER A 98 -18.88 -5.19 -0.33
C SER A 98 -19.25 -6.64 0.00
N ASP A 99 -18.98 -7.54 -0.92
CA ASP A 99 -19.06 -8.98 -0.73
C ASP A 99 -17.99 -9.56 0.22
N ILE A 100 -16.97 -8.76 0.54
CA ILE A 100 -15.83 -9.17 1.37
C ILE A 100 -15.94 -8.57 2.78
N ASN A 101 -16.22 -7.26 2.88
CA ASN A 101 -16.24 -6.53 4.16
C ASN A 101 -17.02 -5.22 4.06
N GLU A 102 -17.18 -4.57 5.23
CA GLU A 102 -17.70 -3.22 5.36
C GLU A 102 -16.57 -2.25 5.68
N ALA A 103 -16.60 -1.07 5.07
CA ALA A 103 -15.61 -0.03 5.28
C ALA A 103 -16.25 1.36 5.18
N ASN A 104 -15.68 2.34 5.87
CA ASN A 104 -15.98 3.74 5.64
C ASN A 104 -15.03 4.31 4.57
N TYR A 105 -15.62 4.97 3.60
CA TYR A 105 -14.91 5.78 2.61
C TYR A 105 -15.11 7.25 2.95
N HIS A 106 -14.01 7.96 2.98
CA HIS A 106 -13.96 9.38 3.29
C HIS A 106 -13.56 10.14 2.04
N SER A 107 -14.13 11.32 1.84
CA SER A 107 -13.78 12.19 0.72
C SER A 107 -13.73 13.65 1.13
N VAL A 108 -12.76 14.37 0.59
CA VAL A 108 -12.60 15.83 0.73
C VAL A 108 -12.23 16.41 -0.63
N THR A 109 -12.78 17.57 -0.96
CA THR A 109 -12.33 18.37 -2.09
C THR A 109 -11.73 19.67 -1.56
N PHE A 110 -10.42 19.82 -1.74
CA PHE A 110 -9.72 21.09 -1.52
C PHE A 110 -10.07 22.05 -2.65
N ARG A 111 -10.43 23.28 -2.33
CA ARG A 111 -10.85 24.31 -3.29
C ARG A 111 -10.02 25.57 -3.12
N ASN A 112 -10.07 26.46 -4.11
CA ASN A 112 -9.35 27.74 -4.13
C ASN A 112 -7.83 27.55 -4.02
N LEU A 113 -7.32 26.46 -4.56
CA LEU A 113 -5.89 26.21 -4.62
C LEU A 113 -5.22 27.19 -5.60
N GLN A 114 -3.99 27.54 -5.30
CA GLN A 114 -3.18 28.35 -6.21
C GLN A 114 -2.56 27.42 -7.29
N PRO A 115 -2.74 27.73 -8.57
CA PRO A 115 -2.09 26.98 -9.65
C PRO A 115 -0.57 26.92 -9.48
N ASP A 116 0.04 25.83 -9.98
CA ASP A 116 1.49 25.60 -9.96
C ASP A 116 2.13 25.71 -8.55
N THR A 117 1.36 25.39 -7.51
CA THR A 117 1.81 25.44 -6.13
C THR A 117 1.95 24.04 -5.56
N LEU A 118 3.10 23.74 -4.94
CA LEU A 118 3.30 22.45 -4.27
C LEU A 118 2.58 22.46 -2.93
N TYR A 119 1.62 21.56 -2.78
CA TYR A 119 0.90 21.32 -1.54
C TYR A 119 1.37 20.02 -0.88
N THR A 120 1.27 20.01 0.45
CA THR A 120 1.41 18.79 1.25
C THR A 120 0.11 18.50 1.98
N TYR A 121 -0.28 17.22 2.02
CA TYR A 121 -1.50 16.80 2.69
C TYR A 121 -1.30 15.45 3.39
N ARG A 122 -2.16 15.17 4.34
CA ARG A 122 -2.35 13.86 4.95
C ARG A 122 -3.81 13.66 5.31
N VAL A 123 -4.22 12.40 5.46
CA VAL A 123 -5.59 12.04 5.81
C VAL A 123 -5.61 11.14 7.05
N GLY A 124 -6.73 11.18 7.79
CA GLY A 124 -6.86 10.42 9.03
C GLY A 124 -8.20 10.62 9.70
N ASP A 125 -8.23 10.38 11.02
CA ASP A 125 -9.41 10.51 11.87
C ASP A 125 -9.20 11.47 13.07
N GLY A 126 -8.01 12.06 13.17
CA GLY A 126 -7.57 12.89 14.29
C GLY A 126 -6.62 12.15 15.25
N VAL A 127 -6.61 10.84 15.23
CA VAL A 127 -5.70 9.98 16.01
C VAL A 127 -4.74 9.25 15.08
N ASN A 128 -5.29 8.53 14.11
CA ASN A 128 -4.55 7.78 13.10
C ASN A 128 -4.39 8.63 11.86
N TRP A 129 -3.16 8.79 11.38
CA TRP A 129 -2.84 9.62 10.22
C TRP A 129 -1.94 8.85 9.26
N THR A 130 -2.08 9.16 7.95
CA THR A 130 -1.07 8.78 6.97
C THR A 130 0.21 9.61 7.18
N GLU A 131 1.27 9.24 6.51
CA GLU A 131 2.36 10.16 6.22
C GLU A 131 1.89 11.34 5.36
N TYR A 132 2.75 12.36 5.21
CA TYR A 132 2.45 13.49 4.34
C TYR A 132 2.77 13.15 2.88
N TYR A 133 1.79 13.33 2.02
CA TYR A 133 1.89 13.26 0.56
C TYR A 133 1.96 14.64 -0.05
N HIS A 134 2.28 14.71 -1.34
CA HIS A 134 2.38 15.96 -2.08
C HIS A 134 1.62 15.88 -3.41
N PHE A 135 1.11 17.04 -3.83
CA PHE A 135 0.62 17.25 -5.20
C PHE A 135 0.91 18.70 -5.65
N ARG A 136 0.87 18.91 -6.98
CA ARG A 136 1.03 20.23 -7.58
C ARG A 136 -0.01 20.42 -8.67
#